data_58c6059d3caafb47910e476f4bda8d52
#
_entry.id   58c6059d3caafb47910e476f4bda8d52
#
_cell.length_a   1.000
_cell.length_b   1.000
_cell.length_c   1.000
_cell.angle_alpha   90.00
_cell.angle_beta   90.00
_cell.angle_gamma   90.00
#
_symmetry.space_group_name_H-M   'P 1'
#
loop_
_entity.id
_entity.type
_entity.pdbx_description
1 polymer ?
#
loop_
_entity_poly.entity_id
_entity_poly.type
_entity_poly.pdbx_seq_one_letter_code
_entity_poly.pdbx_strand_id
1 'polypeptide(L)'
;MESSEQSSLNQAFQTLAKEEHLLPIKVTPFYRKKVEEEVEALGHHEGPLHRAVYPTKERMNLRAPGEVADFVDDRENMPDGLTDVAIRKYENRMLFFPTDVCAAHCQYCFRQDVLNELHEEKVEPTPLDTNLDNLLAYLTENPEVQEVILSGGDPMTLSYPKLEKVLSTLKEAAKVKNIRIHTRTLIFSPKVFKPDTIKLLSDMDVRLVSHSIHPYELCDEVEHYSRELDNKGVRLYNQFPVLRNVNDHPKVLSQHLEKLDELRMRNLSMFIPDPINYSASFRIRLKRLFDMLDELNWSTPSWVNSTRLVLDTHYGKVRREDVKSYDEETNKVIFEREGHIIPFEDFPIELDKPGDIKTLLWKDNLSC
;
A
#
# COMPACT_ATOMS: atom_id res chain seq x y z
N MET A 1 -27.75 2.85 -0.92
CA MET A 1 -28.09 3.53 0.39
C MET A 1 -27.33 2.81 1.49
N GLU A 2 -26.53 3.51 2.28
CA GLU A 2 -25.93 2.89 3.47
C GLU A 2 -27.05 2.34 4.38
N SER A 3 -26.88 1.12 4.85
CA SER A 3 -27.79 0.60 5.89
C SER A 3 -27.62 1.42 7.16
N SER A 4 -28.68 1.54 7.99
CA SER A 4 -28.60 2.25 9.26
C SER A 4 -27.47 1.70 10.17
N GLU A 5 -27.20 0.41 10.05
CA GLU A 5 -26.13 -0.29 10.78
C GLU A 5 -24.74 0.17 10.30
N GLN A 6 -24.49 0.24 8.98
CA GLN A 6 -23.20 0.70 8.46
C GLN A 6 -22.96 2.18 8.76
N SER A 7 -23.99 3.01 8.69
CA SER A 7 -23.87 4.43 9.08
C SER A 7 -23.47 4.58 10.55
N SER A 8 -24.08 3.79 11.45
CA SER A 8 -23.72 3.76 12.87
C SER A 8 -22.28 3.28 13.08
N LEU A 9 -21.85 2.23 12.35
CA LEU A 9 -20.48 1.71 12.42
C LEU A 9 -19.46 2.75 11.94
N ASN A 10 -19.76 3.45 10.84
CA ASN A 10 -18.90 4.50 10.30
C ASN A 10 -18.75 5.65 11.31
N GLN A 11 -19.83 6.06 11.99
CA GLN A 11 -19.78 7.09 13.02
C GLN A 11 -18.95 6.65 14.24
N ALA A 12 -19.15 5.40 14.70
CA ALA A 12 -18.37 4.84 15.80
C ALA A 12 -16.87 4.77 15.45
N PHE A 13 -16.53 4.37 14.21
CA PHE A 13 -15.14 4.35 13.74
C PHE A 13 -14.53 5.75 13.67
N GLN A 14 -15.27 6.78 13.26
CA GLN A 14 -14.75 8.17 13.26
C GLN A 14 -14.38 8.65 14.67
N THR A 15 -15.12 8.22 15.68
CA THR A 15 -14.78 8.50 17.09
C THR A 15 -13.53 7.74 17.50
N LEU A 16 -13.50 6.42 17.24
CA LEU A 16 -12.34 5.57 17.52
C LEU A 16 -11.08 6.08 16.84
N ALA A 17 -11.19 6.51 15.58
CA ALA A 17 -10.05 6.99 14.82
C ALA A 17 -9.38 8.22 15.45
N LYS A 18 -10.16 9.09 16.10
CA LYS A 18 -9.62 10.24 16.85
C LYS A 18 -8.97 9.83 18.17
N GLU A 19 -9.55 8.83 18.85
CA GLU A 19 -9.06 8.36 20.15
C GLU A 19 -7.78 7.53 20.01
N GLU A 20 -7.68 6.75 18.93
CA GLU A 20 -6.61 5.77 18.71
C GLU A 20 -5.64 6.19 17.59
N HIS A 21 -5.66 7.45 17.18
CA HIS A 21 -4.77 8.00 16.15
C HIS A 21 -4.78 7.20 14.83
N LEU A 22 -5.98 6.76 14.39
CA LEU A 22 -6.16 6.10 13.11
C LEU A 22 -6.58 7.08 12.02
N LEU A 23 -6.34 6.74 10.76
CA LEU A 23 -6.83 7.56 9.64
C LEU A 23 -8.36 7.53 9.57
N PRO A 24 -9.03 8.70 9.50
CA PRO A 24 -10.49 8.76 9.38
C PRO A 24 -10.99 8.20 8.04
N ILE A 25 -12.27 7.89 7.93
CA ILE A 25 -12.85 7.45 6.66
C ILE A 25 -12.76 8.57 5.63
N LYS A 26 -12.09 8.29 4.51
CA LYS A 26 -12.01 9.17 3.34
C LYS A 26 -12.04 8.32 2.08
N VAL A 27 -13.06 8.51 1.25
CA VAL A 27 -13.29 7.72 0.02
C VAL A 27 -13.65 8.64 -1.12
N THR A 28 -13.02 8.45 -2.28
CA THR A 28 -13.35 9.23 -3.47
C THR A 28 -14.72 8.84 -4.04
N PRO A 29 -15.43 9.75 -4.72
CA PRO A 29 -16.71 9.41 -5.37
C PRO A 29 -16.56 8.25 -6.38
N PHE A 30 -15.44 8.17 -7.08
CA PHE A 30 -15.16 7.10 -8.03
C PHE A 30 -15.07 5.72 -7.34
N TYR A 31 -14.31 5.60 -6.27
CA TYR A 31 -14.14 4.31 -5.58
C TYR A 31 -15.40 3.94 -4.78
N ARG A 32 -16.11 4.93 -4.23
CA ARG A 32 -17.39 4.73 -3.54
C ARG A 32 -18.41 4.03 -4.45
N LYS A 33 -18.51 4.45 -5.71
CA LYS A 33 -19.40 3.80 -6.67
C LYS A 33 -19.10 2.30 -6.84
N LYS A 34 -17.82 1.91 -6.88
CA LYS A 34 -17.42 0.50 -6.95
C LYS A 34 -17.83 -0.28 -5.71
N VAL A 35 -17.70 0.34 -4.53
CA VAL A 35 -18.14 -0.26 -3.26
C VAL A 35 -19.67 -0.39 -3.24
N GLU A 36 -20.40 0.58 -3.74
CA GLU A 36 -21.87 0.51 -3.86
C GLU A 36 -22.31 -0.62 -4.79
N GLU A 37 -21.63 -0.82 -5.93
CA GLU A 37 -21.87 -1.96 -6.84
C GLU A 37 -21.60 -3.31 -6.14
N GLU A 38 -20.53 -3.39 -5.34
CA GLU A 38 -20.20 -4.59 -4.57
C GLU A 38 -21.27 -4.89 -3.52
N VAL A 39 -21.67 -3.88 -2.74
CA VAL A 39 -22.69 -4.02 -1.69
C VAL A 39 -24.05 -4.41 -2.27
N GLU A 40 -24.43 -3.84 -3.43
CA GLU A 40 -25.65 -4.22 -4.12
C GLU A 40 -25.63 -5.69 -4.57
N ALA A 41 -24.50 -6.14 -5.12
CA ALA A 41 -24.34 -7.52 -5.58
C ALA A 41 -24.29 -8.54 -4.45
N LEU A 42 -23.62 -8.21 -3.34
CA LEU A 42 -23.45 -9.11 -2.19
C LEU A 42 -24.60 -9.05 -1.19
N GLY A 43 -25.33 -7.93 -1.13
CA GLY A 43 -26.37 -7.68 -0.11
C GLY A 43 -25.81 -7.37 1.28
N HIS A 44 -24.50 -7.15 1.43
CA HIS A 44 -23.84 -6.84 2.71
C HIS A 44 -22.57 -5.99 2.53
N HIS A 45 -22.06 -5.40 3.62
CA HIS A 45 -20.90 -4.49 3.67
C HIS A 45 -19.59 -5.21 4.08
N GLU A 46 -19.37 -6.43 3.63
CA GLU A 46 -18.21 -7.28 4.01
C GLU A 46 -17.38 -7.68 2.80
N GLY A 47 -17.63 -7.05 1.64
CA GLY A 47 -16.89 -7.33 0.40
C GLY A 47 -15.46 -6.77 0.40
N PRO A 48 -14.58 -7.26 -0.49
CA PRO A 48 -13.17 -6.88 -0.53
C PRO A 48 -12.93 -5.39 -0.79
N LEU A 49 -13.71 -4.74 -1.66
CA LEU A 49 -13.53 -3.32 -1.96
C LEU A 49 -14.04 -2.44 -0.81
N HIS A 50 -15.14 -2.85 -0.15
CA HIS A 50 -15.65 -2.18 1.05
C HIS A 50 -14.62 -2.23 2.16
N ARG A 51 -14.08 -3.42 2.50
CA ARG A 51 -13.07 -3.60 3.55
C ARG A 51 -11.81 -2.78 3.33
N ALA A 52 -11.47 -2.49 2.09
CA ALA A 52 -10.29 -1.69 1.75
C ALA A 52 -10.36 -0.24 2.25
N VAL A 53 -11.57 0.36 2.35
CA VAL A 53 -11.76 1.80 2.61
C VAL A 53 -12.79 2.13 3.68
N TYR A 54 -13.63 1.16 4.08
CA TYR A 54 -14.60 1.32 5.15
C TYR A 54 -14.31 0.34 6.29
N PRO A 55 -14.58 0.72 7.53
CA PRO A 55 -14.44 -0.16 8.68
C PRO A 55 -15.48 -1.28 8.65
N THR A 56 -15.10 -2.41 9.24
CA THR A 56 -16.01 -3.51 9.59
C THR A 56 -16.05 -3.68 11.10
N LYS A 57 -17.03 -4.41 11.62
CA LYS A 57 -17.07 -4.77 13.04
C LYS A 57 -15.81 -5.50 13.46
N GLU A 58 -15.29 -6.36 12.58
CA GLU A 58 -14.06 -7.09 12.80
C GLU A 58 -12.85 -6.14 12.94
N ARG A 59 -12.72 -5.15 12.04
CA ARG A 59 -11.66 -4.12 12.08
C ARG A 59 -11.65 -3.35 13.40
N MET A 60 -12.81 -3.06 13.96
CA MET A 60 -12.93 -2.30 15.20
C MET A 60 -12.64 -3.13 16.45
N ASN A 61 -13.02 -4.41 16.46
CA ASN A 61 -13.08 -5.20 17.68
C ASN A 61 -12.00 -6.28 17.77
N LEU A 62 -11.48 -6.78 16.64
CA LEU A 62 -10.46 -7.81 16.64
C LEU A 62 -9.08 -7.19 16.94
N ARG A 63 -8.39 -7.83 17.88
CA ARG A 63 -6.98 -7.55 18.21
C ARG A 63 -6.20 -8.86 18.18
N ALA A 64 -4.92 -8.75 17.86
CA ALA A 64 -4.02 -9.89 17.88
C ALA A 64 -2.73 -9.52 18.63
N PRO A 65 -2.05 -10.51 19.23
CA PRO A 65 -0.74 -10.29 19.82
C PRO A 65 0.26 -9.70 18.81
N GLY A 66 1.23 -8.94 19.31
CA GLY A 66 2.29 -8.35 18.49
C GLY A 66 1.89 -7.10 17.70
N GLU A 67 0.67 -6.56 17.89
CA GLU A 67 0.30 -5.27 17.28
C GLU A 67 1.07 -4.11 17.95
N VAL A 68 1.67 -3.25 17.10
CA VAL A 68 2.42 -2.06 17.50
C VAL A 68 2.03 -0.86 16.63
N ALA A 69 2.37 0.35 17.04
CA ALA A 69 2.06 1.55 16.26
C ALA A 69 2.87 1.62 14.95
N ASP A 70 4.19 1.47 15.05
CA ASP A 70 5.14 1.48 13.92
C ASP A 70 5.97 0.19 13.93
N PHE A 71 5.54 -0.79 13.14
CA PHE A 71 6.23 -2.09 13.03
C PHE A 71 7.52 -2.00 12.21
N VAL A 72 7.53 -1.12 11.22
CA VAL A 72 8.66 -0.97 10.29
C VAL A 72 9.70 0.01 10.81
N ASP A 73 9.41 0.69 11.93
CA ASP A 73 10.27 1.66 12.60
C ASP A 73 10.75 2.77 11.64
N ASP A 74 9.77 3.36 10.98
CA ASP A 74 10.03 4.43 10.00
C ASP A 74 10.66 5.66 10.68
N ARG A 75 10.30 5.97 11.96
CA ARG A 75 10.81 7.12 12.71
C ARG A 75 12.31 7.07 12.97
N GLU A 76 12.84 5.92 13.37
CA GLU A 76 14.29 5.73 13.62
C GLU A 76 15.13 5.87 12.33
N ASN A 77 14.48 5.82 11.16
CA ASN A 77 15.13 5.91 9.87
C ASN A 77 14.96 7.28 9.17
N MET A 78 14.48 8.29 9.89
CA MET A 78 14.35 9.66 9.39
C MET A 78 15.69 10.39 9.52
N PRO A 79 16.26 10.92 8.41
CA PRO A 79 17.52 11.67 8.47
C PRO A 79 17.36 13.02 9.18
N ASP A 80 18.41 13.47 9.85
CA ASP A 80 18.47 14.80 10.43
C ASP A 80 18.21 15.88 9.36
N GLY A 81 17.40 16.87 9.71
CA GLY A 81 16.98 17.93 8.81
C GLY A 81 15.90 17.56 7.78
N LEU A 82 15.49 16.29 7.74
CA LEU A 82 14.40 15.76 6.92
C LEU A 82 13.40 14.96 7.75
N THR A 83 13.36 15.20 9.06
CA THR A 83 12.38 14.58 9.97
C THR A 83 10.96 14.81 9.45
N ASP A 84 10.11 13.79 9.55
CA ASP A 84 8.72 13.75 9.09
C ASP A 84 8.52 13.82 7.56
N VAL A 85 9.56 14.07 6.78
CA VAL A 85 9.46 14.19 5.32
C VAL A 85 10.31 13.21 4.53
N ALA A 86 11.22 12.45 5.19
CA ALA A 86 12.03 11.45 4.50
C ALA A 86 12.39 10.25 5.39
N ILE A 87 12.60 9.09 4.76
CA ILE A 87 13.04 7.86 5.42
C ILE A 87 14.16 7.24 4.60
N ARG A 88 15.25 6.83 5.28
CA ARG A 88 16.38 6.15 4.62
C ARG A 88 16.79 4.89 5.37
N LYS A 89 16.28 3.73 4.92
CA LYS A 89 16.67 2.39 5.41
C LYS A 89 17.80 1.73 4.59
N TYR A 90 18.05 2.24 3.38
CA TYR A 90 19.00 1.63 2.45
C TYR A 90 20.07 2.64 2.01
N GLU A 91 21.25 2.15 1.72
CA GLU A 91 22.35 2.98 1.29
C GLU A 91 22.05 3.79 0.03
N ASN A 92 21.46 3.13 -0.98
CA ASN A 92 21.33 3.66 -2.35
C ASN A 92 19.97 4.29 -2.69
N ARG A 93 19.02 4.34 -1.74
CA ARG A 93 17.68 4.88 -1.97
C ARG A 93 17.02 5.40 -0.70
N MET A 94 16.13 6.35 -0.86
CA MET A 94 15.35 6.92 0.23
C MET A 94 13.92 7.20 -0.21
N LEU A 95 13.01 7.29 0.77
CA LEU A 95 11.67 7.83 0.57
C LEU A 95 11.69 9.33 0.86
N PHE A 96 10.88 10.06 0.12
CA PHE A 96 10.56 11.46 0.38
C PHE A 96 9.04 11.66 0.34
N PHE A 97 8.52 12.40 1.29
CA PHE A 97 7.09 12.67 1.50
C PHE A 97 6.76 14.12 1.12
N PRO A 98 6.48 14.40 -0.16
CA PRO A 98 6.16 15.76 -0.59
C PRO A 98 4.77 16.23 -0.15
N THR A 99 3.97 15.32 0.41
CA THR A 99 2.63 15.57 0.96
C THR A 99 2.23 14.45 1.93
N ASP A 100 1.44 14.79 2.93
CA ASP A 100 0.76 13.89 3.87
C ASP A 100 -0.66 13.51 3.40
N VAL A 101 -1.16 14.15 2.34
CA VAL A 101 -2.52 13.98 1.84
C VAL A 101 -2.65 12.74 0.95
N CYS A 102 -3.69 11.92 1.21
CA CYS A 102 -4.13 10.84 0.31
C CYS A 102 -5.46 11.18 -0.35
N ALA A 103 -5.73 10.62 -1.54
CA ALA A 103 -7.03 10.76 -2.22
C ALA A 103 -8.14 10.02 -1.45
N ALA A 104 -7.84 8.85 -0.89
CA ALA A 104 -8.67 8.06 0.00
C ALA A 104 -7.80 7.38 1.07
N HIS A 105 -8.38 6.97 2.20
CA HIS A 105 -7.66 6.30 3.27
C HIS A 105 -7.91 4.78 3.23
N CYS A 106 -6.82 4.01 3.17
CA CYS A 106 -6.88 2.56 3.25
C CYS A 106 -7.04 2.11 4.70
N GLN A 107 -7.96 1.17 4.97
CA GLN A 107 -8.17 0.64 6.33
C GLN A 107 -7.00 -0.24 6.84
N TYR A 108 -6.08 -0.60 5.95
CA TYR A 108 -4.87 -1.38 6.24
C TYR A 108 -3.58 -0.56 6.08
N CYS A 109 -3.66 0.77 6.17
CA CYS A 109 -2.50 1.65 5.98
C CYS A 109 -1.47 1.41 7.10
N PHE A 110 -0.29 0.90 6.75
CA PHE A 110 0.77 0.64 7.72
C PHE A 110 1.41 1.93 8.29
N ARG A 111 1.26 3.05 7.59
CA ARG A 111 1.68 4.39 8.02
C ARG A 111 0.56 5.22 8.66
N GLN A 112 -0.53 4.58 9.11
CA GLN A 112 -1.66 5.31 9.69
C GLN A 112 -1.24 6.19 10.86
N ASP A 113 -0.32 5.73 11.69
CA ASP A 113 0.21 6.42 12.86
C ASP A 113 0.99 7.69 12.45
N VAL A 114 2.01 7.53 11.61
CA VAL A 114 2.83 8.66 11.11
C VAL A 114 1.98 9.69 10.36
N LEU A 115 1.08 9.25 9.48
CA LEU A 115 0.22 10.16 8.72
C LEU A 115 -0.80 10.87 9.59
N ASN A 116 -1.31 10.22 10.65
CA ASN A 116 -2.27 10.86 11.55
C ASN A 116 -1.59 11.91 12.42
N GLU A 117 -0.40 11.66 12.95
CA GLU A 117 0.37 12.64 13.68
C GLU A 117 0.64 13.91 12.87
N LEU A 118 1.06 13.76 11.61
CA LEU A 118 1.27 14.89 10.69
C LEU A 118 -0.02 15.73 10.49
N HIS A 119 -1.21 15.09 10.59
CA HIS A 119 -2.49 15.81 10.51
C HIS A 119 -2.93 16.46 11.83
N GLU A 120 -2.52 15.93 12.98
CA GLU A 120 -2.94 16.41 14.30
C GLU A 120 -1.99 17.45 14.92
N GLU A 121 -0.71 17.42 14.56
CA GLU A 121 0.25 18.40 15.03
C GLU A 121 -0.10 19.80 14.54
N LYS A 122 -0.37 20.70 15.51
CA LYS A 122 -0.68 22.12 15.27
C LYS A 122 0.53 22.95 14.84
N VAL A 123 1.62 22.29 14.50
CA VAL A 123 2.83 22.94 13.95
C VAL A 123 2.55 23.19 12.47
N GLU A 124 2.71 24.42 12.01
CA GLU A 124 2.60 24.70 10.57
C GLU A 124 3.62 23.81 9.83
N PRO A 125 3.16 23.01 8.85
CA PRO A 125 4.05 22.11 8.14
C PRO A 125 5.13 22.91 7.43
N THR A 126 6.36 22.42 7.46
CA THR A 126 7.47 23.03 6.72
C THR A 126 7.08 23.18 5.26
N PRO A 127 7.25 24.38 4.66
CA PRO A 127 6.91 24.60 3.27
C PRO A 127 7.62 23.60 2.34
N LEU A 128 6.92 23.14 1.30
CA LEU A 128 7.47 22.17 0.34
C LEU A 128 8.82 22.65 -0.25
N ASP A 129 8.95 23.93 -0.48
CA ASP A 129 10.19 24.52 -1.03
C ASP A 129 11.37 24.33 -0.09
N THR A 130 11.18 24.58 1.20
CA THR A 130 12.21 24.36 2.22
C THR A 130 12.56 22.87 2.32
N ASN A 131 11.58 21.98 2.27
CA ASN A 131 11.82 20.53 2.28
C ASN A 131 12.61 20.08 1.05
N LEU A 132 12.36 20.67 -0.13
CA LEU A 132 13.11 20.38 -1.34
C LEU A 132 14.55 20.89 -1.27
N ASP A 133 14.77 22.08 -0.71
CA ASP A 133 16.12 22.65 -0.52
C ASP A 133 16.93 21.76 0.46
N ASN A 134 16.33 21.33 1.57
CA ASN A 134 16.93 20.42 2.52
C ASN A 134 17.23 19.04 1.88
N LEU A 135 16.31 18.53 1.07
CA LEU A 135 16.51 17.27 0.33
C LEU A 135 17.68 17.36 -0.64
N LEU A 136 17.81 18.45 -1.40
CA LEU A 136 18.93 18.65 -2.31
C LEU A 136 20.26 18.75 -1.57
N ALA A 137 20.31 19.46 -0.44
CA ALA A 137 21.49 19.53 0.40
C ALA A 137 21.89 18.12 0.89
N TYR A 138 20.93 17.36 1.41
CA TYR A 138 21.13 15.98 1.86
C TYR A 138 21.65 15.06 0.74
N LEU A 139 21.04 15.11 -0.45
CA LEU A 139 21.45 14.29 -1.61
C LEU A 139 22.86 14.68 -2.12
N THR A 140 23.27 15.92 -1.93
CA THR A 140 24.63 16.40 -2.29
C THR A 140 25.67 15.80 -1.35
N GLU A 141 25.36 15.72 -0.06
CA GLU A 141 26.22 15.14 0.98
C GLU A 141 26.23 13.60 0.96
N ASN A 142 25.18 12.97 0.38
CA ASN A 142 25.00 11.52 0.33
C ASN A 142 24.90 11.03 -1.15
N PRO A 143 26.00 11.08 -1.92
CA PRO A 143 25.99 10.77 -3.36
C PRO A 143 25.72 9.30 -3.71
N GLU A 144 25.77 8.40 -2.73
CA GLU A 144 25.39 7.01 -2.88
C GLU A 144 23.88 6.81 -3.03
N VAL A 145 23.05 7.79 -2.63
CA VAL A 145 21.59 7.78 -2.85
C VAL A 145 21.32 8.07 -4.33
N GLN A 146 20.95 7.04 -5.08
CA GLN A 146 20.71 7.10 -6.52
C GLN A 146 19.23 6.97 -6.90
N GLU A 147 18.36 6.64 -5.94
CA GLU A 147 16.93 6.55 -6.15
C GLU A 147 16.17 7.32 -5.06
N VAL A 148 15.24 8.18 -5.50
CA VAL A 148 14.28 8.82 -4.60
C VAL A 148 12.88 8.27 -4.90
N ILE A 149 12.22 7.80 -3.86
CA ILE A 149 10.88 7.23 -3.91
C ILE A 149 9.91 8.24 -3.30
N LEU A 150 9.08 8.85 -4.12
CA LEU A 150 8.03 9.73 -3.64
C LEU A 150 6.90 8.89 -3.06
N SER A 151 6.53 9.17 -1.82
CA SER A 151 5.53 8.44 -1.02
C SER A 151 4.92 9.38 0.04
N GLY A 152 4.68 8.92 1.26
CA GLY A 152 4.09 9.67 2.37
C GLY A 152 2.59 9.46 2.42
N GLY A 153 1.80 10.52 2.16
CA GLY A 153 0.45 10.41 1.67
C GLY A 153 0.50 9.86 0.23
N ASP A 154 -0.15 10.48 -0.69
CA ASP A 154 -0.08 10.06 -2.10
C ASP A 154 0.42 11.23 -2.95
N PRO A 155 1.63 11.16 -3.52
CA PRO A 155 2.23 12.25 -4.29
C PRO A 155 1.38 12.73 -5.47
N MET A 156 0.53 11.84 -6.04
CA MET A 156 -0.37 12.20 -7.13
C MET A 156 -1.58 13.05 -6.70
N THR A 157 -1.70 13.37 -5.41
CA THR A 157 -2.66 14.38 -4.90
C THR A 157 -2.12 15.81 -5.02
N LEU A 158 -0.84 15.99 -5.29
CA LEU A 158 -0.25 17.30 -5.53
C LEU A 158 -0.88 17.97 -6.75
N SER A 159 -0.99 19.30 -6.71
CA SER A 159 -1.31 20.06 -7.92
C SER A 159 -0.20 19.93 -8.96
N TYR A 160 -0.55 20.05 -10.24
CA TYR A 160 0.43 19.93 -11.35
C TYR A 160 1.70 20.77 -11.12
N PRO A 161 1.62 22.09 -10.76
CA PRO A 161 2.83 22.89 -10.54
C PRO A 161 3.71 22.38 -9.38
N LYS A 162 3.09 21.84 -8.30
CA LYS A 162 3.85 21.27 -7.19
C LYS A 162 4.53 19.97 -7.58
N LEU A 163 3.82 19.09 -8.29
CA LEU A 163 4.39 17.82 -8.78
C LEU A 163 5.54 18.08 -9.76
N GLU A 164 5.35 19.01 -10.72
CA GLU A 164 6.39 19.42 -11.65
C GLU A 164 7.62 19.96 -10.93
N LYS A 165 7.44 20.81 -9.92
CA LYS A 165 8.53 21.35 -9.09
C LYS A 165 9.31 20.22 -8.40
N VAL A 166 8.62 19.28 -7.72
CA VAL A 166 9.27 18.13 -7.04
C VAL A 166 10.11 17.34 -8.03
N LEU A 167 9.53 16.98 -9.18
CA LEU A 167 10.21 16.16 -10.17
C LEU A 167 11.40 16.88 -10.83
N SER A 168 11.25 18.17 -11.15
CA SER A 168 12.34 18.99 -11.71
C SER A 168 13.50 19.12 -10.74
N THR A 169 13.20 19.43 -9.47
CA THR A 169 14.20 19.50 -8.40
C THR A 169 15.00 18.20 -8.28
N LEU A 170 14.33 17.04 -8.30
CA LEU A 170 15.02 15.74 -8.25
C LEU A 170 15.85 15.45 -9.49
N LYS A 171 15.46 15.95 -10.67
CA LYS A 171 16.27 15.83 -11.91
C LYS A 171 17.53 16.68 -11.87
N GLU A 172 17.55 17.78 -11.13
CA GLU A 172 18.73 18.62 -10.92
C GLU A 172 19.74 17.97 -9.98
N ALA A 173 19.31 17.05 -9.11
CA ALA A 173 20.18 16.31 -8.22
C ALA A 173 21.08 15.34 -9.02
N ALA A 174 22.33 15.71 -9.24
CA ALA A 174 23.25 15.07 -10.20
C ALA A 174 23.47 13.55 -10.02
N LYS A 175 23.21 13.02 -8.84
CA LYS A 175 23.41 11.57 -8.52
C LYS A 175 22.12 10.77 -8.53
N VAL A 176 20.96 11.42 -8.53
CA VAL A 176 19.67 10.73 -8.59
C VAL A 176 19.44 10.22 -10.03
N LYS A 177 19.47 8.91 -10.19
CA LYS A 177 19.26 8.22 -11.47
C LYS A 177 17.81 7.81 -11.68
N ASN A 178 17.10 7.54 -10.58
CA ASN A 178 15.78 6.95 -10.59
C ASN A 178 14.82 7.74 -9.71
N ILE A 179 13.68 8.12 -10.28
CA ILE A 179 12.55 8.67 -9.54
C ILE A 179 11.42 7.65 -9.62
N ARG A 180 10.89 7.27 -8.45
CA ARG A 180 9.76 6.37 -8.33
C ARG A 180 8.64 7.05 -7.57
N ILE A 181 7.41 6.91 -8.03
CA ILE A 181 6.22 7.40 -7.34
C ILE A 181 5.39 6.20 -6.90
N HIS A 182 5.11 6.10 -5.61
CA HIS A 182 4.15 5.18 -5.06
C HIS A 182 2.80 5.87 -4.95
N THR A 183 1.78 5.30 -5.58
CA THR A 183 0.46 5.94 -5.61
C THR A 183 -0.67 4.91 -5.61
N ARG A 184 -1.76 5.25 -4.95
CA ARG A 184 -3.03 4.58 -5.09
C ARG A 184 -4.06 5.46 -5.85
N THR A 185 -3.68 6.67 -6.22
CA THR A 185 -4.56 7.61 -6.93
C THR A 185 -5.01 7.07 -8.28
N LEU A 186 -4.19 6.24 -8.98
CA LEU A 186 -4.62 5.57 -10.21
C LEU A 186 -5.87 4.70 -9.99
N ILE A 187 -6.01 4.11 -8.80
CA ILE A 187 -7.14 3.26 -8.41
C ILE A 187 -8.29 4.09 -7.83
N PHE A 188 -7.97 5.12 -7.04
CA PHE A 188 -8.97 5.90 -6.34
C PHE A 188 -9.54 7.07 -7.13
N SER A 189 -8.78 7.63 -8.06
CA SER A 189 -9.14 8.80 -8.84
C SER A 189 -8.37 8.86 -10.17
N PRO A 190 -8.59 7.90 -11.09
CA PRO A 190 -7.78 7.77 -12.33
C PRO A 190 -7.79 9.04 -13.19
N LYS A 191 -8.85 9.86 -13.16
CA LYS A 191 -8.95 11.13 -13.91
C LYS A 191 -7.91 12.21 -13.53
N VAL A 192 -7.14 12.00 -12.48
CA VAL A 192 -5.97 12.85 -12.15
C VAL A 192 -4.89 12.74 -13.22
N PHE A 193 -4.79 11.58 -13.89
CA PHE A 193 -3.81 11.31 -14.93
C PHE A 193 -4.21 11.95 -16.28
N LYS A 194 -4.28 13.28 -16.28
CA LYS A 194 -4.55 14.07 -17.49
C LYS A 194 -3.37 14.01 -18.46
N PRO A 195 -3.55 14.34 -19.76
CA PRO A 195 -2.49 14.29 -20.75
C PRO A 195 -1.21 15.03 -20.35
N ASP A 196 -1.34 16.22 -19.72
CA ASP A 196 -0.17 16.99 -19.26
C ASP A 196 0.55 16.29 -18.10
N THR A 197 -0.20 15.69 -17.15
CA THR A 197 0.37 14.91 -16.06
C THR A 197 1.10 13.68 -16.60
N ILE A 198 0.49 12.94 -17.52
CA ILE A 198 1.11 11.76 -18.16
C ILE A 198 2.37 12.17 -18.91
N LYS A 199 2.33 13.29 -19.65
CA LYS A 199 3.50 13.84 -20.34
C LYS A 199 4.63 14.18 -19.36
N LEU A 200 4.32 14.84 -18.26
CA LEU A 200 5.30 15.18 -17.22
C LEU A 200 5.97 13.92 -16.66
N LEU A 201 5.19 12.89 -16.30
CA LEU A 201 5.73 11.63 -15.77
C LEU A 201 6.65 10.92 -16.79
N SER A 202 6.28 10.97 -18.07
CA SER A 202 7.09 10.44 -19.18
C SER A 202 8.39 11.21 -19.37
N ASP A 203 8.33 12.54 -19.48
CA ASP A 203 9.50 13.41 -19.68
C ASP A 203 10.51 13.29 -18.52
N MET A 204 10.01 13.06 -17.31
CA MET A 204 10.82 12.87 -16.10
C MET A 204 11.31 11.43 -15.90
N ASP A 205 11.01 10.51 -16.83
CA ASP A 205 11.37 9.09 -16.75
C ASP A 205 10.96 8.44 -15.42
N VAL A 206 9.75 8.74 -14.95
CA VAL A 206 9.23 8.26 -13.67
C VAL A 206 8.86 6.77 -13.76
N ARG A 207 9.14 6.04 -12.71
CA ARG A 207 8.60 4.70 -12.45
C ARG A 207 7.37 4.84 -11.57
N LEU A 208 6.19 4.58 -12.11
CA LEU A 208 4.94 4.65 -11.36
C LEU A 208 4.61 3.29 -10.76
N VAL A 209 4.58 3.22 -9.43
CA VAL A 209 4.20 2.01 -8.70
C VAL A 209 2.81 2.21 -8.16
N SER A 210 1.85 1.56 -8.81
CA SER A 210 0.46 1.52 -8.36
C SER A 210 0.31 0.62 -7.14
N HIS A 211 -0.78 0.82 -6.40
CA HIS A 211 -1.14 0.01 -5.26
C HIS A 211 -2.57 -0.53 -5.46
N SER A 212 -2.75 -1.42 -6.44
CA SER A 212 -3.97 -2.19 -6.62
C SER A 212 -3.89 -3.48 -5.82
N ILE A 213 -4.97 -3.83 -5.11
CA ILE A 213 -5.04 -4.99 -4.20
C ILE A 213 -6.01 -6.07 -4.65
N HIS A 214 -6.85 -5.78 -5.65
CA HIS A 214 -7.92 -6.69 -6.07
C HIS A 214 -8.19 -6.56 -7.57
N PRO A 215 -8.49 -7.66 -8.30
CA PRO A 215 -8.74 -7.60 -9.75
C PRO A 215 -9.88 -6.66 -10.13
N TYR A 216 -10.90 -6.52 -9.29
CA TYR A 216 -12.05 -5.63 -9.55
C TYR A 216 -11.77 -4.14 -9.38
N GLU A 217 -10.62 -3.77 -8.85
CA GLU A 217 -10.13 -2.40 -8.88
C GLU A 217 -9.69 -1.97 -10.29
N LEU A 218 -9.20 -2.94 -11.09
CA LEU A 218 -8.68 -2.73 -12.45
C LEU A 218 -9.83 -2.74 -13.47
N CYS A 219 -10.75 -1.77 -13.35
CA CYS A 219 -11.89 -1.58 -14.24
C CYS A 219 -11.50 -0.78 -15.49
N ASP A 220 -12.43 -0.67 -16.47
CA ASP A 220 -12.22 -0.02 -17.75
C ASP A 220 -11.60 1.38 -17.66
N GLU A 221 -11.99 2.18 -16.65
CA GLU A 221 -11.44 3.52 -16.48
C GLU A 221 -10.00 3.49 -15.96
N VAL A 222 -9.67 2.60 -15.03
CA VAL A 222 -8.29 2.37 -14.57
C VAL A 222 -7.45 1.79 -15.71
N GLU A 223 -8.00 0.86 -16.48
CA GLU A 223 -7.37 0.30 -17.68
C GLU A 223 -7.05 1.38 -18.71
N HIS A 224 -8.00 2.25 -19.01
CA HIS A 224 -7.80 3.35 -19.96
C HIS A 224 -6.59 4.21 -19.59
N TYR A 225 -6.52 4.71 -18.35
CA TYR A 225 -5.39 5.56 -17.93
C TYR A 225 -4.07 4.78 -17.80
N SER A 226 -4.13 3.50 -17.47
CA SER A 226 -2.94 2.63 -17.46
C SER A 226 -2.35 2.48 -18.86
N ARG A 227 -3.20 2.27 -19.86
CA ARG A 227 -2.78 2.19 -21.27
C ARG A 227 -2.25 3.53 -21.79
N GLU A 228 -2.86 4.66 -21.41
CA GLU A 228 -2.34 5.99 -21.77
C GLU A 228 -0.94 6.25 -21.18
N LEU A 229 -0.71 5.83 -19.94
CA LEU A 229 0.60 5.91 -19.29
C LEU A 229 1.64 5.04 -20.01
N ASP A 230 1.31 3.77 -20.27
CA ASP A 230 2.19 2.84 -21.00
C ASP A 230 2.50 3.32 -22.43
N ASN A 231 1.49 3.79 -23.17
CA ASN A 231 1.64 4.32 -24.51
C ASN A 231 2.57 5.56 -24.59
N LYS A 232 2.67 6.29 -23.49
CA LYS A 232 3.63 7.43 -23.34
C LYS A 232 4.99 7.00 -22.80
N GLY A 233 5.20 5.69 -22.57
CA GLY A 233 6.48 5.15 -22.10
C GLY A 233 6.71 5.27 -20.59
N VAL A 234 5.68 5.61 -19.82
CA VAL A 234 5.76 5.56 -18.34
C VAL A 234 5.82 4.09 -17.91
N ARG A 235 6.85 3.72 -17.17
CA ARG A 235 7.01 2.35 -16.67
C ARG A 235 6.08 2.09 -15.49
N LEU A 236 5.15 1.14 -15.68
CA LEU A 236 4.14 0.80 -14.71
C LEU A 236 4.54 -0.42 -13.88
N TYR A 237 4.34 -0.30 -12.58
CA TYR A 237 4.52 -1.37 -11.62
C TYR A 237 3.35 -1.40 -10.65
N ASN A 238 3.21 -2.51 -9.93
CA ASN A 238 2.29 -2.65 -8.82
C ASN A 238 2.98 -3.29 -7.62
N GLN A 239 2.46 -3.05 -6.44
CA GLN A 239 2.78 -3.77 -5.21
C GLN A 239 1.57 -3.74 -4.28
N PHE A 240 1.35 -4.79 -3.50
CA PHE A 240 0.17 -4.85 -2.62
C PHE A 240 0.36 -5.82 -1.45
N PRO A 241 -0.31 -5.61 -0.31
CA PRO A 241 -0.39 -6.60 0.75
C PRO A 241 -1.40 -7.70 0.43
N VAL A 242 -1.11 -8.92 0.89
CA VAL A 242 -2.10 -10.01 0.89
C VAL A 242 -2.93 -9.87 2.16
N LEU A 243 -4.21 -9.54 2.01
CA LEU A 243 -5.09 -9.13 3.10
C LEU A 243 -6.22 -10.14 3.28
N ARG A 244 -6.43 -10.60 4.52
CA ARG A 244 -7.53 -11.50 4.88
C ARG A 244 -8.88 -10.87 4.54
N ASN A 245 -9.77 -11.68 3.95
CA ASN A 245 -11.09 -11.26 3.47
C ASN A 245 -11.07 -10.17 2.37
N VAL A 246 -9.92 -9.96 1.71
CA VAL A 246 -9.79 -9.03 0.58
C VAL A 246 -9.26 -9.76 -0.65
N ASN A 247 -8.07 -10.38 -0.54
CA ASN A 247 -7.43 -11.06 -1.66
C ASN A 247 -6.72 -12.37 -1.22
N ASP A 248 -7.09 -12.93 -0.09
CA ASP A 248 -6.44 -14.06 0.58
C ASP A 248 -6.83 -15.44 0.02
N HIS A 249 -6.90 -15.54 -1.31
CA HIS A 249 -7.17 -16.79 -2.01
C HIS A 249 -6.34 -16.88 -3.30
N PRO A 250 -5.70 -18.03 -3.62
CA PRO A 250 -4.85 -18.20 -4.80
C PRO A 250 -5.52 -17.79 -6.12
N LYS A 251 -6.82 -18.13 -6.29
CA LYS A 251 -7.59 -17.74 -7.48
C LYS A 251 -7.73 -16.22 -7.62
N VAL A 252 -7.94 -15.47 -6.51
CA VAL A 252 -8.01 -14.02 -6.52
C VAL A 252 -6.67 -13.42 -6.89
N LEU A 253 -5.59 -13.94 -6.28
CA LEU A 253 -4.22 -13.51 -6.58
C LEU A 253 -3.84 -13.78 -8.03
N SER A 254 -4.17 -14.97 -8.58
CA SER A 254 -3.93 -15.30 -9.99
C SER A 254 -4.64 -14.32 -10.91
N GLN A 255 -5.96 -14.13 -10.75
CA GLN A 255 -6.73 -13.19 -11.56
C GLN A 255 -6.18 -11.75 -11.46
N HIS A 256 -5.74 -11.35 -10.26
CA HIS A 256 -5.18 -10.01 -10.08
C HIS A 256 -3.84 -9.84 -10.80
N LEU A 257 -2.95 -10.81 -10.68
CA LEU A 257 -1.65 -10.79 -11.36
C LEU A 257 -1.79 -10.88 -12.88
N GLU A 258 -2.71 -11.73 -13.39
CA GLU A 258 -3.03 -11.82 -14.81
C GLU A 258 -3.55 -10.48 -15.34
N LYS A 259 -4.48 -9.84 -14.62
CA LYS A 259 -5.01 -8.53 -15.01
C LYS A 259 -3.95 -7.43 -14.99
N LEU A 260 -3.01 -7.46 -14.04
CA LEU A 260 -1.88 -6.55 -14.02
C LEU A 260 -0.95 -6.77 -15.23
N ASP A 261 -0.66 -8.02 -15.60
CA ASP A 261 0.15 -8.36 -16.77
C ASP A 261 -0.50 -7.87 -18.07
N GLU A 262 -1.83 -8.07 -18.24
CA GLU A 262 -2.60 -7.53 -19.37
C GLU A 262 -2.47 -5.99 -19.52
N LEU A 263 -2.32 -5.29 -18.38
CA LEU A 263 -2.11 -3.84 -18.32
C LEU A 263 -0.63 -3.43 -18.38
N ARG A 264 0.27 -4.39 -18.63
CA ARG A 264 1.73 -4.20 -18.61
C ARG A 264 2.26 -3.61 -17.32
N MET A 265 1.55 -3.87 -16.22
CA MET A 265 1.98 -3.53 -14.87
C MET A 265 2.72 -4.70 -14.24
N ARG A 266 4.03 -4.58 -14.08
CA ARG A 266 4.81 -5.62 -13.40
C ARG A 266 4.58 -5.55 -11.89
N ASN A 267 4.08 -6.63 -11.28
CA ASN A 267 4.00 -6.69 -9.83
C ASN A 267 5.38 -6.90 -9.20
N LEU A 268 5.80 -6.02 -8.29
CA LEU A 268 7.12 -6.05 -7.66
C LEU A 268 7.15 -6.94 -6.41
N SER A 269 6.12 -6.78 -5.56
CA SER A 269 6.04 -7.49 -4.29
C SER A 269 4.59 -7.67 -3.86
N MET A 270 4.33 -8.80 -3.25
CA MET A 270 3.22 -9.00 -2.31
C MET A 270 3.77 -8.84 -0.90
N PHE A 271 3.06 -8.13 -0.05
CA PHE A 271 3.48 -7.91 1.33
C PHE A 271 2.70 -8.80 2.29
N ILE A 272 3.41 -9.36 3.26
CA ILE A 272 2.80 -9.90 4.47
C ILE A 272 2.24 -8.70 5.25
N PRO A 273 0.98 -8.74 5.71
CA PRO A 273 0.39 -7.62 6.45
C PRO A 273 1.15 -7.32 7.74
N ASP A 274 1.53 -6.06 7.91
CA ASP A 274 2.25 -5.61 9.09
C ASP A 274 1.38 -5.72 10.35
N PRO A 275 1.93 -6.15 11.50
CA PRO A 275 1.22 -6.21 12.77
C PRO A 275 1.12 -4.82 13.41
N ILE A 276 0.46 -3.89 12.73
CA ILE A 276 0.17 -2.56 13.27
C ILE A 276 -1.13 -2.56 14.09
N ASN A 277 -1.30 -1.55 14.92
CA ASN A 277 -2.53 -1.38 15.70
C ASN A 277 -3.77 -1.48 14.83
N TYR A 278 -4.74 -2.28 15.28
CA TYR A 278 -5.99 -2.52 14.55
C TYR A 278 -5.83 -3.26 13.20
N SER A 279 -4.71 -3.94 12.92
CA SER A 279 -4.52 -4.70 11.68
C SER A 279 -5.04 -6.12 11.69
N ALA A 280 -5.42 -6.68 12.86
CA ALA A 280 -5.79 -8.08 13.02
C ALA A 280 -6.84 -8.58 12.02
N SER A 281 -7.79 -7.73 11.61
CA SER A 281 -8.81 -8.09 10.61
C SER A 281 -8.24 -8.38 9.21
N PHE A 282 -7.00 -7.96 8.93
CA PHE A 282 -6.32 -8.12 7.65
C PHE A 282 -5.15 -9.10 7.70
N ARG A 283 -4.70 -9.49 8.91
CA ARG A 283 -3.56 -10.38 9.08
C ARG A 283 -3.89 -11.81 8.68
N ILE A 284 -2.89 -12.51 8.18
CA ILE A 284 -2.94 -13.89 7.72
C ILE A 284 -1.74 -14.61 8.32
N ARG A 285 -1.95 -15.87 8.76
CA ARG A 285 -0.87 -16.72 9.26
C ARG A 285 0.19 -16.98 8.19
N LEU A 286 1.47 -16.90 8.53
CA LEU A 286 2.59 -17.06 7.59
C LEU A 286 2.53 -18.39 6.85
N LYS A 287 2.19 -19.48 7.56
CA LYS A 287 2.07 -20.80 6.92
C LYS A 287 1.04 -20.77 5.79
N ARG A 288 -0.14 -20.21 6.02
CA ARG A 288 -1.18 -20.09 4.98
C ARG A 288 -0.73 -19.21 3.82
N LEU A 289 -0.03 -18.11 4.11
CA LEU A 289 0.56 -17.27 3.06
C LEU A 289 1.58 -18.03 2.21
N PHE A 290 2.42 -18.85 2.83
CA PHE A 290 3.40 -19.68 2.11
C PHE A 290 2.72 -20.76 1.28
N ASP A 291 1.69 -21.44 1.83
CA ASP A 291 0.91 -22.44 1.10
C ASP A 291 0.19 -21.82 -0.11
N MET A 292 -0.41 -20.63 0.04
CA MET A 292 -1.00 -19.89 -1.08
C MET A 292 0.02 -19.49 -2.14
N LEU A 293 1.22 -19.08 -1.74
CA LEU A 293 2.30 -18.75 -2.67
C LEU A 293 2.76 -19.97 -3.46
N ASP A 294 2.89 -21.12 -2.80
CA ASP A 294 3.27 -22.39 -3.45
C ASP A 294 2.22 -22.80 -4.49
N GLU A 295 0.91 -22.70 -4.15
CA GLU A 295 -0.18 -22.96 -5.08
C GLU A 295 -0.17 -21.97 -6.25
N LEU A 296 0.04 -20.69 -5.98
CA LEU A 296 0.12 -19.64 -7.01
C LEU A 296 1.29 -19.87 -7.96
N ASN A 297 2.48 -20.24 -7.43
CA ASN A 297 3.68 -20.54 -8.22
C ASN A 297 3.47 -21.76 -9.13
N TRP A 298 2.70 -22.74 -8.66
CA TRP A 298 2.38 -23.93 -9.43
C TRP A 298 1.32 -23.68 -10.51
N SER A 299 0.33 -22.85 -10.23
CA SER A 299 -0.85 -22.64 -11.10
C SER A 299 -0.69 -21.50 -12.10
N THR A 300 0.30 -20.61 -11.93
CA THR A 300 0.44 -19.37 -12.69
C THR A 300 1.75 -19.36 -13.49
N PRO A 301 1.74 -18.93 -14.78
CA PRO A 301 2.96 -18.80 -15.57
C PRO A 301 3.97 -17.84 -14.91
N SER A 302 5.26 -18.13 -15.05
CA SER A 302 6.34 -17.39 -14.37
C SER A 302 6.44 -15.91 -14.78
N TRP A 303 6.01 -15.53 -15.97
CA TRP A 303 6.00 -14.11 -16.39
C TRP A 303 4.85 -13.32 -15.74
N VAL A 304 3.76 -13.98 -15.36
CA VAL A 304 2.65 -13.39 -14.58
C VAL A 304 3.06 -13.30 -13.11
N ASN A 305 3.60 -14.40 -12.54
CA ASN A 305 4.00 -14.48 -11.15
C ASN A 305 5.52 -14.49 -10.98
N SER A 306 6.17 -13.36 -11.25
CA SER A 306 7.57 -13.11 -10.86
C SER A 306 7.68 -12.36 -9.53
N THR A 307 6.62 -12.35 -8.76
CA THR A 307 6.43 -11.58 -7.54
C THR A 307 7.13 -12.22 -6.34
N ARG A 308 7.54 -11.39 -5.39
CA ARG A 308 8.13 -11.81 -4.11
C ARG A 308 7.15 -11.55 -2.98
N LEU A 309 6.92 -12.55 -2.14
CA LEU A 309 6.24 -12.35 -0.86
C LEU A 309 7.27 -11.88 0.18
N VAL A 310 7.04 -10.73 0.78
CA VAL A 310 7.98 -10.08 1.68
C VAL A 310 7.27 -9.51 2.92
N LEU A 311 7.95 -9.54 4.07
CA LEU A 311 7.62 -8.74 5.24
C LEU A 311 8.61 -7.56 5.30
N ASP A 312 8.11 -6.34 5.41
CA ASP A 312 8.97 -5.17 5.65
C ASP A 312 9.33 -5.12 7.16
N THR A 313 10.56 -4.81 7.47
CA THR A 313 11.05 -4.74 8.85
C THR A 313 11.98 -3.54 9.02
N HIS A 314 12.35 -3.24 10.25
CA HIS A 314 13.37 -2.24 10.54
C HIS A 314 14.69 -2.46 9.76
N TYR A 315 15.10 -3.72 9.61
CA TYR A 315 16.33 -4.10 8.87
C TYR A 315 16.12 -4.35 7.37
N GLY A 316 14.96 -3.93 6.83
CA GLY A 316 14.60 -4.17 5.44
C GLY A 316 13.70 -5.40 5.26
N LYS A 317 13.55 -5.83 4.00
CA LYS A 317 12.56 -6.86 3.61
C LYS A 317 13.09 -8.26 3.84
N VAL A 318 12.38 -9.05 4.65
CA VAL A 318 12.61 -10.49 4.83
C VAL A 318 11.60 -11.33 4.05
N ARG A 319 11.93 -12.59 3.79
CA ARG A 319 11.19 -13.54 2.98
C ARG A 319 11.12 -14.91 3.66
N ARG A 320 10.44 -15.87 2.99
CA ARG A 320 10.36 -17.26 3.45
C ARG A 320 11.74 -17.91 3.65
N GLU A 321 12.69 -17.64 2.75
CA GLU A 321 14.06 -18.15 2.84
C GLU A 321 14.88 -17.60 4.01
N ASP A 322 14.44 -16.47 4.60
CA ASP A 322 15.09 -15.86 5.78
C ASP A 322 14.53 -16.42 7.10
N VAL A 323 13.54 -17.37 7.06
CA VAL A 323 12.99 -17.99 8.27
C VAL A 323 14.02 -18.95 8.86
N LYS A 324 14.52 -18.59 10.05
CA LYS A 324 15.46 -19.42 10.82
C LYS A 324 14.76 -20.47 11.67
N SER A 325 13.66 -20.07 12.30
CA SER A 325 12.81 -20.98 13.08
C SER A 325 11.36 -20.51 13.07
N TYR A 326 10.45 -21.47 13.10
CA TYR A 326 9.01 -21.23 13.20
C TYR A 326 8.38 -22.23 14.14
N ASP A 327 7.92 -21.74 15.28
CA ASP A 327 7.17 -22.49 16.27
C ASP A 327 5.67 -22.23 16.08
N GLU A 328 4.99 -23.19 15.48
CA GLU A 328 3.56 -23.10 15.15
C GLU A 328 2.65 -23.15 16.39
N GLU A 329 3.12 -23.74 17.51
CA GLU A 329 2.33 -23.83 18.75
C GLU A 329 2.32 -22.50 19.50
N THR A 330 3.47 -21.81 19.54
CA THR A 330 3.61 -20.51 20.21
C THR A 330 3.46 -19.31 19.29
N ASN A 331 3.25 -19.52 17.97
CA ASN A 331 3.19 -18.49 16.94
C ASN A 331 4.44 -17.62 16.83
N LYS A 332 5.61 -18.14 17.27
CA LYS A 332 6.87 -17.40 17.23
C LYS A 332 7.69 -17.74 16.00
N VAL A 333 8.10 -16.71 15.29
CA VAL A 333 8.96 -16.84 14.11
C VAL A 333 10.22 -16.01 14.33
N ILE A 334 11.34 -16.57 13.95
CA ILE A 334 12.61 -15.85 13.89
C ILE A 334 13.05 -15.79 12.43
N PHE A 335 13.20 -14.57 11.92
CA PHE A 335 13.91 -14.36 10.67
C PHE A 335 15.36 -14.02 10.96
N GLU A 336 16.27 -14.43 10.05
CA GLU A 336 17.67 -14.05 10.06
C GLU A 336 18.07 -13.50 8.70
N ARG A 337 18.55 -12.26 8.67
CA ARG A 337 18.98 -11.62 7.45
C ARG A 337 20.17 -10.69 7.71
N GLU A 338 21.24 -10.87 6.92
CA GLU A 338 22.44 -10.02 6.96
C GLU A 338 23.03 -9.88 8.39
N GLY A 339 22.94 -10.97 9.20
CA GLY A 339 23.40 -11.02 10.58
C GLY A 339 22.42 -10.48 11.63
N HIS A 340 21.27 -9.95 11.21
CA HIS A 340 20.21 -9.49 12.11
C HIS A 340 19.22 -10.60 12.43
N ILE A 341 18.89 -10.72 13.71
CA ILE A 341 17.85 -11.63 14.22
C ILE A 341 16.58 -10.82 14.44
N ILE A 342 15.51 -11.19 13.72
CA ILE A 342 14.27 -10.44 13.70
C ILE A 342 13.16 -11.33 14.25
N PRO A 343 12.72 -11.12 15.51
CA PRO A 343 11.59 -11.83 16.07
C PRO A 343 10.27 -11.29 15.46
N PHE A 344 9.37 -12.21 15.18
CA PHE A 344 8.04 -11.90 14.66
C PHE A 344 7.00 -12.77 15.36
N GLU A 345 5.90 -12.16 15.77
CA GLU A 345 4.76 -12.87 16.32
C GLU A 345 3.72 -13.08 15.23
N ASP A 346 3.58 -14.35 14.81
CA ASP A 346 2.67 -14.71 13.74
C ASP A 346 1.20 -14.61 14.17
N PHE A 347 0.32 -14.53 13.18
CA PHE A 347 -1.12 -14.42 13.43
C PHE A 347 -1.67 -15.74 14.00
N PRO A 348 -2.46 -15.71 15.10
CA PRO A 348 -3.00 -16.91 15.73
C PRO A 348 -3.87 -17.74 14.78
N ILE A 349 -3.72 -19.08 14.82
CA ILE A 349 -4.42 -19.99 13.90
C ILE A 349 -5.93 -19.93 14.08
N GLU A 350 -6.41 -19.76 15.30
CA GLU A 350 -7.84 -19.70 15.63
C GLU A 350 -8.54 -18.45 15.08
N LEU A 351 -7.76 -17.40 14.79
CA LEU A 351 -8.23 -16.14 14.19
C LEU A 351 -8.09 -16.13 12.67
N ASP A 352 -7.25 -16.98 12.09
CA ASP A 352 -6.97 -17.02 10.65
C ASP A 352 -8.04 -17.79 9.88
N LYS A 353 -9.16 -17.14 9.63
CA LYS A 353 -10.26 -17.69 8.82
C LYS A 353 -10.13 -17.18 7.39
N PRO A 354 -9.96 -18.07 6.39
CA PRO A 354 -9.92 -17.68 4.97
C PRO A 354 -11.19 -16.94 4.54
N GLY A 355 -11.02 -15.99 3.63
CA GLY A 355 -12.14 -15.34 2.98
C GLY A 355 -12.97 -16.31 2.13
N ASP A 356 -14.29 -16.12 2.11
CA ASP A 356 -15.17 -16.91 1.24
C ASP A 356 -14.96 -16.50 -0.22
N ILE A 357 -14.55 -17.44 -1.07
CA ILE A 357 -14.25 -17.19 -2.49
C ILE A 357 -15.44 -16.59 -3.25
N LYS A 358 -16.68 -16.89 -2.87
CA LYS A 358 -17.87 -16.33 -3.50
C LYS A 358 -18.04 -14.85 -3.17
N THR A 359 -17.63 -14.44 -1.99
CA THR A 359 -17.58 -13.03 -1.58
C THR A 359 -16.40 -12.33 -2.24
N LEU A 360 -15.23 -12.95 -2.24
CA LEU A 360 -14.02 -12.37 -2.83
C LEU A 360 -14.17 -12.17 -4.35
N LEU A 361 -14.73 -13.14 -5.07
CA LEU A 361 -14.97 -13.07 -6.53
C LEU A 361 -16.46 -12.94 -6.85
N TRP A 362 -17.13 -11.98 -6.21
CA TRP A 362 -18.58 -11.79 -6.35
C TRP A 362 -19.05 -11.50 -7.78
N LYS A 363 -18.22 -10.84 -8.62
CA LYS A 363 -18.60 -10.60 -10.05
C LYS A 363 -18.65 -11.88 -10.85
N ASP A 364 -17.81 -12.85 -10.57
CA ASP A 364 -17.78 -14.13 -11.29
C ASP A 364 -19.10 -14.91 -11.08
N ASN A 365 -19.80 -14.66 -9.97
CA ASN A 365 -21.06 -15.31 -9.64
C ASN A 365 -22.29 -14.64 -10.28
N LEU A 366 -22.15 -13.42 -10.83
CA LEU A 366 -23.25 -12.73 -11.54
C LEU A 366 -23.39 -13.22 -12.99
N SER A 367 -22.45 -14.00 -13.49
CA SER A 367 -22.38 -14.50 -14.87
C SER A 367 -22.97 -15.91 -15.04
N CYS A 368 -23.57 -16.49 -14.00
CA CYS A 368 -24.18 -17.83 -14.02
C CYS A 368 -25.70 -17.78 -14.06
#